data_134ec568ef40e9aa6dfa52e63c41c76e
#
_entry.id   134ec568ef40e9aa6dfa52e63c41c76e
#
_cell.length_a   1.000
_cell.length_b   1.000
_cell.length_c   1.000
_cell.angle_alpha   90.00
_cell.angle_beta   90.00
_cell.angle_gamma   90.00
#
_symmetry.space_group_name_H-M   'P 1'
#
loop_
_entity.id
_entity.type
_entity.pdbx_description
1 polymer ?
#
loop_
_entity_poly.entity_id
_entity_poly.type
_entity_poly.pdbx_seq_one_letter_code
_entity_poly.pdbx_strand_id
1 'polypeptide(L)'
;ANMDIHGRSDRQLIMRDSNPGSLHTSLGGVCRNICENLARLGETVRLITVVGDDVQGRGIVEGCEKAGIDMSAARVLRGERSSSYISIMDGDGDMLLAMSDMHIIKQLNAKLVDESRDLLCGADLVVCDGNLSAQTIERLAQVCDRPLYLDPVSTAWARELKPFIGCFDTVKPNRMELEVLSGCPVDTKENIVLACDILRGKGVRRVFVSLGRDGMYYRGPEGGIWGVSRPFDGMVNATGAGDASMAGIIYATRQGYAAEEILAFGMGAGMVAIASSDTISREMSPVAIETMVKEYIK
;
A
#
# COMPACT_ATOMS: atom_id res chain seq x y z
N ALA A 1 -4.36 -8.19 5.41
CA ALA A 1 -5.55 -7.47 5.90
C ALA A 1 -5.57 -7.50 7.42
N ASN A 2 -6.03 -6.42 8.03
CA ASN A 2 -6.13 -6.28 9.49
C ASN A 2 -7.31 -5.39 9.88
N MET A 3 -7.63 -5.36 11.16
CA MET A 3 -8.58 -4.43 11.75
C MET A 3 -7.81 -3.29 12.41
N ASP A 4 -8.07 -2.05 11.96
CA ASP A 4 -7.55 -0.84 12.59
C ASP A 4 -8.55 -0.30 13.60
N ILE A 5 -8.09 0.00 14.81
CA ILE A 5 -8.88 0.54 15.92
C ILE A 5 -8.20 1.84 16.36
N HIS A 6 -8.89 2.95 16.16
CA HIS A 6 -8.42 4.27 16.53
C HIS A 6 -9.23 4.81 17.72
N GLY A 7 -8.57 4.98 18.85
CA GLY A 7 -9.14 5.62 20.03
C GLY A 7 -8.77 7.09 20.10
N ARG A 8 -9.74 7.97 20.31
CA ARG A 8 -9.49 9.39 20.56
C ARG A 8 -10.08 9.78 21.91
N SER A 9 -9.27 10.34 22.79
CA SER A 9 -9.72 10.83 24.08
C SER A 9 -10.50 12.14 23.94
N ASP A 10 -11.55 12.32 24.74
CA ASP A 10 -12.31 13.57 24.80
C ASP A 10 -11.57 14.67 25.57
N ARG A 11 -10.48 14.32 26.25
CA ARG A 11 -9.66 15.22 27.09
C ARG A 11 -8.22 14.73 27.15
N GLN A 12 -7.36 15.47 27.81
CA GLN A 12 -5.97 15.04 28.06
C GLN A 12 -5.97 13.65 28.73
N LEU A 13 -5.19 12.73 28.18
CA LEU A 13 -5.08 11.36 28.66
C LEU A 13 -4.43 11.32 30.04
N ILE A 14 -5.05 10.54 30.94
CA ILE A 14 -4.50 10.20 32.26
C ILE A 14 -3.93 8.80 32.17
N MET A 15 -2.60 8.70 32.32
CA MET A 15 -1.91 7.41 32.28
C MET A 15 -2.33 6.52 33.45
N ARG A 16 -2.50 5.23 33.19
CA ARG A 16 -2.91 4.21 34.16
C ARG A 16 -4.33 4.40 34.72
N ASP A 17 -5.19 5.08 33.95
CA ASP A 17 -6.59 5.30 34.31
C ASP A 17 -7.50 5.05 33.09
N SER A 18 -8.80 4.97 33.33
CA SER A 18 -9.82 4.88 32.29
C SER A 18 -10.09 6.27 31.71
N ASN A 19 -9.93 6.41 30.40
CA ASN A 19 -10.10 7.68 29.70
C ASN A 19 -11.39 7.61 28.85
N PRO A 20 -12.37 8.51 29.08
CA PRO A 20 -13.52 8.64 28.17
C PRO A 20 -13.07 9.07 26.78
N GLY A 21 -13.74 8.57 25.75
CA GLY A 21 -13.40 8.88 24.37
C GLY A 21 -14.26 8.11 23.38
N SER A 22 -13.89 8.24 22.12
CA SER A 22 -14.51 7.55 21.00
C SER A 22 -13.58 6.50 20.39
N LEU A 23 -14.17 5.42 19.88
CA LEU A 23 -13.44 4.39 19.11
C LEU A 23 -13.99 4.37 17.70
N HIS A 24 -13.09 4.39 16.73
CA HIS A 24 -13.38 4.17 15.32
C HIS A 24 -12.67 2.90 14.84
N THR A 25 -13.40 2.05 14.12
CA THR A 25 -12.83 0.84 13.53
C THR A 25 -12.91 0.90 12.03
N SER A 26 -11.83 0.50 11.37
CA SER A 26 -11.75 0.42 9.91
C SER A 26 -10.95 -0.81 9.47
N LEU A 27 -11.14 -1.23 8.24
CA LEU A 27 -10.31 -2.26 7.65
C LEU A 27 -8.99 -1.66 7.21
N GLY A 28 -7.89 -2.34 7.53
CA GLY A 28 -6.52 -1.93 7.21
C GLY A 28 -5.76 -3.00 6.44
N GLY A 29 -4.49 -2.68 6.18
CA GLY A 29 -3.54 -3.49 5.44
C GLY A 29 -3.29 -2.97 4.02
N VAL A 30 -2.01 -2.75 3.70
CA VAL A 30 -1.58 -2.11 2.45
C VAL A 30 -2.15 -2.82 1.21
N CYS A 31 -1.91 -4.13 1.04
CA CYS A 31 -2.48 -4.87 -0.09
C CYS A 31 -4.01 -4.87 -0.09
N ARG A 32 -4.69 -4.92 1.09
CA ARG A 32 -6.13 -4.82 1.18
C ARG A 32 -6.62 -3.45 0.70
N ASN A 33 -5.94 -2.37 1.09
CA ASN A 33 -6.25 -1.01 0.66
C ASN A 33 -6.05 -0.84 -0.85
N ILE A 34 -4.98 -1.39 -1.41
CA ILE A 34 -4.73 -1.40 -2.86
C ILE A 34 -5.85 -2.15 -3.58
N CYS A 35 -6.26 -3.33 -3.09
CA CYS A 35 -7.36 -4.12 -3.66
C CYS A 35 -8.68 -3.33 -3.66
N GLU A 36 -9.05 -2.67 -2.56
CA GLU A 36 -10.29 -1.89 -2.51
C GLU A 36 -10.25 -0.71 -3.49
N ASN A 37 -9.14 0.03 -3.57
CA ASN A 37 -8.99 1.10 -4.55
C ASN A 37 -9.12 0.57 -5.99
N LEU A 38 -8.49 -0.57 -6.32
CA LEU A 38 -8.59 -1.19 -7.62
C LEU A 38 -10.02 -1.67 -7.94
N ALA A 39 -10.72 -2.27 -6.97
CA ALA A 39 -12.11 -2.66 -7.14
C ALA A 39 -13.01 -1.45 -7.44
N ARG A 40 -12.77 -0.30 -6.77
CA ARG A 40 -13.47 0.96 -7.05
C ARG A 40 -13.14 1.55 -8.42
N LEU A 41 -11.94 1.27 -8.93
CA LEU A 41 -11.56 1.62 -10.31
C LEU A 41 -12.12 0.65 -11.35
N GLY A 42 -12.84 -0.40 -10.94
CA GLY A 42 -13.49 -1.36 -11.84
C GLY A 42 -12.64 -2.57 -12.22
N GLU A 43 -11.49 -2.77 -11.53
CA GLU A 43 -10.64 -3.93 -11.76
C GLU A 43 -11.14 -5.16 -11.00
N THR A 44 -10.93 -6.34 -11.57
CA THR A 44 -11.17 -7.61 -10.88
C THR A 44 -9.98 -7.93 -9.98
N VAL A 45 -10.23 -8.00 -8.68
CA VAL A 45 -9.17 -8.18 -7.66
C VAL A 45 -9.46 -9.37 -6.78
N ARG A 46 -8.42 -10.10 -6.41
CA ARG A 46 -8.46 -11.19 -5.45
C ARG A 46 -7.38 -11.01 -4.41
N LEU A 47 -7.74 -11.18 -3.14
CA LEU A 47 -6.82 -11.01 -2.02
C LEU A 47 -6.44 -12.37 -1.43
N ILE A 48 -5.15 -12.71 -1.51
CA ILE A 48 -4.57 -13.82 -0.75
C ILE A 48 -4.16 -13.26 0.62
N THR A 49 -4.83 -13.69 1.66
CA THR A 49 -4.58 -13.23 3.03
C THR A 49 -4.90 -14.33 4.05
N VAL A 50 -4.55 -14.08 5.30
CA VAL A 50 -4.90 -14.95 6.44
C VAL A 50 -5.67 -14.15 7.47
N VAL A 51 -6.69 -14.75 8.03
CA VAL A 51 -7.51 -14.21 9.13
C VAL A 51 -7.77 -15.31 10.16
N GLY A 52 -8.02 -14.92 11.40
CA GLY A 52 -8.47 -15.84 12.43
C GLY A 52 -9.95 -16.20 12.28
N ASP A 53 -10.40 -17.25 12.99
CA ASP A 53 -11.82 -17.61 13.10
C ASP A 53 -12.59 -16.78 14.14
N ASP A 54 -12.13 -15.58 14.41
CA ASP A 54 -12.67 -14.61 15.36
C ASP A 54 -13.67 -13.63 14.72
N VAL A 55 -14.23 -12.73 15.54
CA VAL A 55 -15.18 -11.69 15.08
C VAL A 55 -14.51 -10.73 14.09
N GLN A 56 -13.24 -10.39 14.32
CA GLN A 56 -12.50 -9.48 13.46
C GLN A 56 -12.23 -10.11 12.09
N GLY A 57 -11.85 -11.39 12.06
CA GLY A 57 -11.63 -12.12 10.80
C GLY A 57 -12.88 -12.20 9.94
N ARG A 58 -14.05 -12.46 10.55
CA ARG A 58 -15.33 -12.40 9.83
C ARG A 58 -15.60 -11.00 9.29
N GLY A 59 -15.41 -9.98 10.13
CA GLY A 59 -15.59 -8.58 9.72
C GLY A 59 -14.67 -8.16 8.58
N ILE A 60 -13.41 -8.63 8.58
CA ILE A 60 -12.45 -8.37 7.50
C ILE A 60 -12.94 -9.02 6.19
N VAL A 61 -13.31 -10.29 6.22
CA VAL A 61 -13.78 -11.01 5.01
C VAL A 61 -15.04 -10.35 4.45
N GLU A 62 -16.08 -10.18 5.28
CA GLU A 62 -17.34 -9.56 4.86
C GLU A 62 -17.17 -8.13 4.32
N GLY A 63 -16.29 -7.35 4.97
CA GLY A 63 -16.03 -5.98 4.54
C GLY A 63 -15.29 -5.92 3.20
N CYS A 64 -14.32 -6.82 2.97
CA CYS A 64 -13.63 -6.93 1.70
C CYS A 64 -14.57 -7.38 0.57
N GLU A 65 -15.44 -8.39 0.82
CA GLU A 65 -16.44 -8.84 -0.15
C GLU A 65 -17.43 -7.71 -0.52
N LYS A 66 -17.90 -6.93 0.46
CA LYS A 66 -18.75 -5.75 0.23
C LYS A 66 -18.04 -4.67 -0.58
N ALA A 67 -16.72 -4.58 -0.48
CA ALA A 67 -15.89 -3.66 -1.28
C ALA A 67 -15.60 -4.19 -2.70
N GLY A 68 -16.09 -5.39 -3.06
CA GLY A 68 -15.89 -5.99 -4.39
C GLY A 68 -14.59 -6.78 -4.53
N ILE A 69 -13.94 -7.13 -3.43
CA ILE A 69 -12.71 -7.94 -3.42
C ILE A 69 -13.09 -9.43 -3.33
N ASP A 70 -12.59 -10.26 -4.24
CA ASP A 70 -12.73 -11.70 -4.16
C ASP A 70 -11.87 -12.27 -3.02
N MET A 71 -12.53 -12.77 -1.97
CA MET A 71 -11.91 -13.35 -0.78
C MET A 71 -11.81 -14.88 -0.83
N SER A 72 -12.09 -15.53 -1.96
CA SER A 72 -12.05 -16.99 -2.10
C SER A 72 -10.67 -17.60 -1.81
N ALA A 73 -9.60 -16.82 -1.91
CA ALA A 73 -8.23 -17.21 -1.58
C ALA A 73 -7.82 -16.85 -0.14
N ALA A 74 -8.69 -16.24 0.65
CA ALA A 74 -8.40 -15.96 2.05
C ALA A 74 -8.44 -17.26 2.88
N ARG A 75 -7.47 -17.39 3.79
CA ARG A 75 -7.41 -18.54 4.70
C ARG A 75 -7.91 -18.15 6.09
N VAL A 76 -8.97 -18.80 6.54
CA VAL A 76 -9.44 -18.69 7.92
C VAL A 76 -8.72 -19.73 8.77
N LEU A 77 -7.93 -19.27 9.74
CA LEU A 77 -7.10 -20.13 10.59
C LEU A 77 -7.78 -20.35 11.94
N ARG A 78 -8.14 -21.61 12.21
CA ARG A 78 -8.87 -22.00 13.40
C ARG A 78 -8.02 -21.82 14.67
N GLY A 79 -8.59 -21.14 15.66
CA GLY A 79 -7.95 -20.87 16.95
C GLY A 79 -6.92 -19.76 16.93
N GLU A 80 -6.70 -19.11 15.78
CA GLU A 80 -5.82 -17.96 15.64
C GLU A 80 -6.60 -16.64 15.78
N ARG A 81 -5.88 -15.54 16.11
CA ARG A 81 -6.43 -14.19 16.14
C ARG A 81 -6.10 -13.45 14.86
N SER A 82 -7.07 -12.69 14.37
CA SER A 82 -6.87 -11.81 13.23
C SER A 82 -5.95 -10.65 13.57
N SER A 83 -5.19 -10.18 12.57
CA SER A 83 -4.32 -9.01 12.72
C SER A 83 -5.10 -7.77 13.14
N SER A 84 -4.53 -7.01 14.07
CA SER A 84 -5.11 -5.77 14.57
C SER A 84 -4.04 -4.70 14.79
N TYR A 85 -4.39 -3.47 14.48
CA TYR A 85 -3.60 -2.29 14.81
C TYR A 85 -4.45 -1.38 15.69
N ILE A 86 -3.93 -1.01 16.84
CA ILE A 86 -4.61 -0.11 17.78
C ILE A 86 -3.78 1.15 17.91
N SER A 87 -4.39 2.31 17.75
CA SER A 87 -3.76 3.60 18.05
C SER A 87 -4.61 4.40 19.01
N ILE A 88 -3.96 5.11 19.92
CA ILE A 88 -4.57 6.02 20.88
C ILE A 88 -4.08 7.42 20.57
N MET A 89 -5.03 8.30 20.28
CA MET A 89 -4.80 9.72 19.99
C MET A 89 -5.20 10.54 21.22
N ASP A 90 -4.53 11.66 21.42
CA ASP A 90 -4.98 12.66 22.39
C ASP A 90 -6.14 13.52 21.84
N GLY A 91 -6.57 14.52 22.65
CA GLY A 91 -7.64 15.45 22.28
C GLY A 91 -7.31 16.29 21.03
N ASP A 92 -6.03 16.56 20.79
CA ASP A 92 -5.54 17.34 19.64
C ASP A 92 -5.40 16.48 18.37
N GLY A 93 -5.46 15.14 18.53
CA GLY A 93 -5.36 14.18 17.43
C GLY A 93 -3.94 13.66 17.17
N ASP A 94 -3.02 13.92 18.10
CA ASP A 94 -1.67 13.38 18.04
C ASP A 94 -1.64 11.96 18.59
N MET A 95 -0.92 11.07 17.89
CA MET A 95 -0.79 9.68 18.31
C MET A 95 0.17 9.55 19.48
N LEU A 96 -0.36 9.11 20.62
CA LEU A 96 0.41 8.88 21.84
C LEU A 96 0.95 7.46 21.97
N LEU A 97 0.18 6.48 21.50
CA LEU A 97 0.53 5.06 21.59
C LEU A 97 -0.06 4.30 20.43
N ALA A 98 0.68 3.32 19.94
CA ALA A 98 0.14 2.33 19.02
C ALA A 98 0.62 0.92 19.39
N MET A 99 -0.20 -0.08 19.09
CA MET A 99 0.12 -1.49 19.23
C MET A 99 -0.30 -2.24 17.98
N SER A 100 0.60 -3.09 17.48
CA SER A 100 0.39 -3.89 16.28
C SER A 100 0.47 -5.38 16.65
N ASP A 101 -0.63 -6.10 16.52
CA ASP A 101 -0.67 -7.56 16.60
C ASP A 101 -0.85 -8.13 15.20
N MET A 102 0.28 -8.50 14.58
CA MET A 102 0.35 -9.00 13.21
C MET A 102 0.90 -10.43 13.14
N HIS A 103 0.81 -11.20 14.23
CA HIS A 103 1.46 -12.51 14.33
C HIS A 103 0.95 -13.51 13.30
N ILE A 104 -0.35 -13.47 12.97
CA ILE A 104 -0.98 -14.38 12.01
C ILE A 104 -0.41 -14.21 10.58
N ILE A 105 0.13 -13.03 10.23
CA ILE A 105 0.72 -12.77 8.90
C ILE A 105 1.88 -13.72 8.60
N LYS A 106 2.56 -14.25 9.60
CA LYS A 106 3.61 -15.28 9.42
C LYS A 106 3.09 -16.55 8.74
N GLN A 107 1.77 -16.77 8.72
CA GLN A 107 1.13 -17.86 8.00
C GLN A 107 0.97 -17.59 6.49
N LEU A 108 1.21 -16.35 6.04
CA LEU A 108 1.49 -16.04 4.63
C LEU A 108 2.92 -16.49 4.31
N ASN A 109 3.11 -17.79 4.18
CA ASN A 109 4.42 -18.42 4.03
C ASN A 109 4.58 -19.10 2.66
N ALA A 110 5.76 -19.66 2.41
CA ALA A 110 6.10 -20.32 1.14
C ALA A 110 5.10 -21.43 0.76
N LYS A 111 4.54 -22.15 1.74
CA LYS A 111 3.53 -23.20 1.49
C LYS A 111 2.24 -22.60 0.92
N LEU A 112 1.78 -21.47 1.48
CA LEU A 112 0.58 -20.80 0.96
C LEU A 112 0.82 -20.23 -0.46
N VAL A 113 2.03 -19.78 -0.76
CA VAL A 113 2.43 -19.39 -2.13
C VAL A 113 2.30 -20.58 -3.09
N ASP A 114 2.80 -21.77 -2.70
CA ASP A 114 2.70 -22.97 -3.53
C ASP A 114 1.24 -23.38 -3.75
N GLU A 115 0.42 -23.37 -2.70
CA GLU A 115 -1.01 -23.67 -2.78
C GLU A 115 -1.79 -22.66 -3.62
N SER A 116 -1.29 -21.44 -3.76
CA SER A 116 -1.90 -20.36 -4.54
C SER A 116 -1.33 -20.21 -5.95
N ARG A 117 -0.47 -21.12 -6.39
CA ARG A 117 0.28 -21.02 -7.65
C ARG A 117 -0.60 -20.72 -8.86
N ASP A 118 -1.69 -21.48 -9.03
CA ASP A 118 -2.57 -21.32 -10.19
C ASP A 118 -3.25 -19.94 -10.22
N LEU A 119 -3.56 -19.40 -9.04
CA LEU A 119 -4.10 -18.05 -8.91
C LEU A 119 -3.05 -16.99 -9.28
N LEU A 120 -1.82 -17.15 -8.76
CA LEU A 120 -0.72 -16.23 -9.00
C LEU A 120 -0.32 -16.20 -10.48
N CYS A 121 -0.19 -17.38 -11.11
CA CYS A 121 0.15 -17.49 -12.54
C CYS A 121 -1.02 -17.10 -13.46
N GLY A 122 -2.26 -17.20 -13.00
CA GLY A 122 -3.46 -16.79 -13.73
C GLY A 122 -3.77 -15.31 -13.68
N ALA A 123 -3.08 -14.52 -12.84
CA ALA A 123 -3.26 -13.08 -12.73
C ALA A 123 -2.52 -12.34 -13.85
N ASP A 124 -2.94 -11.11 -14.18
CA ASP A 124 -2.19 -10.24 -15.09
C ASP A 124 -0.96 -9.63 -14.41
N LEU A 125 -1.05 -9.38 -13.12
CA LEU A 125 0.04 -8.95 -12.24
C LEU A 125 -0.26 -9.33 -10.78
N VAL A 126 0.76 -9.35 -9.94
CA VAL A 126 0.67 -9.65 -8.51
C VAL A 126 1.26 -8.49 -7.73
N VAL A 127 0.54 -8.04 -6.70
CA VAL A 127 1.02 -7.01 -5.76
C VAL A 127 1.28 -7.65 -4.42
N CYS A 128 2.41 -7.34 -3.81
CA CYS A 128 2.66 -7.67 -2.41
C CYS A 128 3.16 -6.45 -1.64
N ASP A 129 3.04 -6.50 -0.35
CA ASP A 129 3.58 -5.50 0.56
C ASP A 129 4.74 -6.05 1.40
N GLY A 130 5.42 -5.14 2.10
CA GLY A 130 6.60 -5.45 2.89
C GLY A 130 6.40 -6.38 4.08
N ASN A 131 5.16 -6.77 4.40
CA ASN A 131 4.88 -7.61 5.57
C ASN A 131 5.21 -9.11 5.34
N LEU A 132 5.55 -9.50 4.10
CA LEU A 132 5.92 -10.88 3.79
C LEU A 132 7.35 -11.19 4.24
N SER A 133 7.59 -12.41 4.73
CA SER A 133 8.95 -12.84 5.07
C SER A 133 9.83 -12.97 3.83
N ALA A 134 11.14 -12.83 4.00
CA ALA A 134 12.14 -13.05 2.95
C ALA A 134 11.94 -14.38 2.21
N GLN A 135 11.69 -15.47 2.95
CA GLN A 135 11.43 -16.80 2.37
C GLN A 135 10.16 -16.84 1.52
N THR A 136 9.13 -16.11 1.94
CA THR A 136 7.86 -16.02 1.19
C THR A 136 8.07 -15.26 -0.11
N ILE A 137 8.80 -14.16 -0.07
CA ILE A 137 9.13 -13.35 -1.26
C ILE A 137 10.00 -14.15 -2.25
N GLU A 138 11.02 -14.82 -1.75
CA GLU A 138 11.86 -15.68 -2.58
C GLU A 138 11.03 -16.77 -3.26
N ARG A 139 10.12 -17.41 -2.51
CA ARG A 139 9.24 -18.43 -3.09
C ARG A 139 8.26 -17.84 -4.10
N LEU A 140 7.70 -16.67 -3.81
CA LEU A 140 6.82 -15.94 -4.73
C LEU A 140 7.54 -15.64 -6.06
N ALA A 141 8.77 -15.14 -6.01
CA ALA A 141 9.58 -14.86 -7.18
C ALA A 141 9.93 -16.11 -8.01
N GLN A 142 10.06 -17.28 -7.36
CA GLN A 142 10.31 -18.55 -8.04
C GLN A 142 9.07 -19.14 -8.72
N VAL A 143 7.89 -18.91 -8.12
CA VAL A 143 6.63 -19.54 -8.55
C VAL A 143 5.87 -18.68 -9.54
N CYS A 144 5.89 -17.35 -9.33
CA CYS A 144 5.10 -16.40 -10.10
C CYS A 144 5.90 -15.87 -11.30
N ASP A 145 5.39 -16.09 -12.51
CA ASP A 145 5.94 -15.59 -13.77
C ASP A 145 5.32 -14.25 -14.22
N ARG A 146 4.46 -13.68 -13.37
CA ARG A 146 3.77 -12.41 -13.63
C ARG A 146 4.54 -11.22 -13.07
N PRO A 147 4.34 -10.02 -13.61
CA PRO A 147 4.94 -8.81 -13.05
C PRO A 147 4.61 -8.68 -11.56
N LEU A 148 5.65 -8.62 -10.73
CA LEU A 148 5.53 -8.44 -9.28
C LEU A 148 5.67 -6.96 -8.94
N TYR A 149 4.68 -6.42 -8.23
CA TYR A 149 4.65 -5.05 -7.71
C TYR A 149 4.87 -5.06 -6.21
N LEU A 150 5.63 -4.10 -5.70
CA LEU A 150 5.95 -4.00 -4.28
C LEU A 150 5.61 -2.62 -3.72
N ASP A 151 4.86 -2.60 -2.62
CA ASP A 151 4.84 -1.47 -1.68
C ASP A 151 5.69 -1.85 -0.46
N PRO A 152 6.78 -1.10 -0.14
CA PRO A 152 7.66 -1.44 0.98
C PRO A 152 7.06 -1.23 2.37
N VAL A 153 5.96 -0.49 2.51
CA VAL A 153 5.21 -0.19 3.74
C VAL A 153 5.97 0.71 4.72
N SER A 154 7.22 0.41 5.02
CA SER A 154 8.04 1.19 5.96
C SER A 154 9.53 0.95 5.77
N THR A 155 10.35 1.83 6.36
CA THR A 155 11.81 1.69 6.35
C THR A 155 12.32 0.41 7.02
N ALA A 156 11.60 -0.10 8.03
CA ALA A 156 11.94 -1.35 8.69
C ALA A 156 11.80 -2.53 7.73
N TRP A 157 10.66 -2.62 7.05
CA TRP A 157 10.41 -3.65 6.03
C TRP A 157 11.28 -3.47 4.79
N ALA A 158 11.50 -2.24 4.33
CA ALA A 158 12.40 -1.95 3.22
C ALA A 158 13.81 -2.53 3.45
N ARG A 159 14.30 -2.55 4.69
CA ARG A 159 15.59 -3.14 5.05
C ARG A 159 15.61 -4.65 4.84
N GLU A 160 14.55 -5.34 5.25
CA GLU A 160 14.40 -6.80 5.07
C GLU A 160 14.24 -7.16 3.58
N LEU A 161 13.57 -6.30 2.80
CA LEU A 161 13.31 -6.50 1.38
C LEU A 161 14.52 -6.22 0.48
N LYS A 162 15.49 -5.42 0.94
CA LYS A 162 16.65 -4.95 0.16
C LYS A 162 17.40 -6.07 -0.60
N PRO A 163 17.63 -7.26 -0.04
CA PRO A 163 18.30 -8.36 -0.75
C PRO A 163 17.48 -8.90 -1.93
N PHE A 164 16.16 -8.76 -1.91
CA PHE A 164 15.22 -9.37 -2.86
C PHE A 164 14.63 -8.35 -3.84
N ILE A 165 15.04 -7.08 -3.74
CA ILE A 165 14.40 -5.99 -4.49
C ILE A 165 14.41 -6.22 -6.02
N GLY A 166 15.40 -6.92 -6.53
CA GLY A 166 15.52 -7.24 -7.96
C GLY A 166 14.49 -8.25 -8.48
N CYS A 167 13.70 -8.89 -7.60
CA CYS A 167 12.63 -9.80 -8.00
C CYS A 167 11.38 -9.05 -8.49
N PHE A 168 11.29 -7.74 -8.22
CA PHE A 168 10.09 -6.95 -8.52
C PHE A 168 10.21 -6.22 -9.86
N ASP A 169 9.13 -6.28 -10.65
CA ASP A 169 8.99 -5.46 -11.86
C ASP A 169 8.84 -3.97 -11.49
N THR A 170 7.96 -3.68 -10.53
CA THR A 170 7.62 -2.31 -10.14
C THR A 170 7.66 -2.14 -8.63
N VAL A 171 8.34 -1.11 -8.17
CA VAL A 171 8.45 -0.76 -6.74
C VAL A 171 8.00 0.69 -6.53
N LYS A 172 7.18 0.93 -5.49
CA LYS A 172 6.71 2.28 -5.16
C LYS A 172 7.14 2.68 -3.74
N PRO A 173 8.40 3.04 -3.51
CA PRO A 173 8.87 3.55 -2.24
C PRO A 173 8.50 5.02 -2.02
N ASN A 174 8.44 5.44 -0.76
CA ASN A 174 8.62 6.83 -0.40
C ASN A 174 10.13 7.19 -0.34
N ARG A 175 10.45 8.47 -0.07
CA ARG A 175 11.82 8.98 0.00
C ARG A 175 12.69 8.17 0.99
N MET A 176 12.20 7.93 2.20
CA MET A 176 12.95 7.22 3.25
C MET A 176 13.14 5.73 2.93
N GLU A 177 12.14 5.10 2.35
CA GLU A 177 12.22 3.71 1.91
C GLU A 177 13.19 3.55 0.74
N LEU A 178 13.19 4.49 -0.22
CA LEU A 178 14.15 4.51 -1.32
C LEU A 178 15.59 4.59 -0.81
N GLU A 179 15.85 5.45 0.17
CA GLU A 179 17.17 5.57 0.81
C GLU A 179 17.64 4.23 1.40
N VAL A 180 16.77 3.56 2.13
CA VAL A 180 17.07 2.24 2.72
C VAL A 180 17.31 1.19 1.64
N LEU A 181 16.44 1.09 0.63
CA LEU A 181 16.52 0.09 -0.43
C LEU A 181 17.77 0.27 -1.30
N SER A 182 18.09 1.49 -1.66
CA SER A 182 19.27 1.81 -2.48
C SER A 182 20.56 1.78 -1.65
N GLY A 183 20.52 2.28 -0.41
CA GLY A 183 21.68 2.57 0.41
C GLY A 183 22.39 3.87 0.00
N CYS A 184 21.68 4.74 -0.73
CA CYS A 184 22.16 6.03 -1.22
C CYS A 184 21.30 7.14 -0.60
N PRO A 185 21.87 8.26 -0.12
CA PRO A 185 21.10 9.42 0.33
C PRO A 185 20.13 9.91 -0.76
N VAL A 186 18.99 10.46 -0.37
CA VAL A 186 17.92 10.91 -1.30
C VAL A 186 17.50 12.36 -1.01
N ASP A 187 18.43 13.18 -0.61
CA ASP A 187 18.29 14.59 -0.23
C ASP A 187 18.21 15.54 -1.43
N THR A 188 18.77 15.15 -2.59
CA THR A 188 18.73 15.93 -3.83
C THR A 188 18.02 15.17 -4.96
N LYS A 189 17.63 15.88 -6.02
CA LYS A 189 17.04 15.25 -7.22
C LYS A 189 18.02 14.28 -7.88
N GLU A 190 19.29 14.64 -7.95
CA GLU A 190 20.36 13.83 -8.52
C GLU A 190 20.53 12.52 -7.72
N ASN A 191 20.47 12.59 -6.40
CA ASN A 191 20.54 11.45 -5.52
C ASN A 191 19.30 10.55 -5.61
N ILE A 192 18.10 11.10 -5.81
CA ILE A 192 16.89 10.31 -6.09
C ILE A 192 17.05 9.54 -7.40
N VAL A 193 17.55 10.20 -8.46
CA VAL A 193 17.83 9.53 -9.76
C VAL A 193 18.82 8.40 -9.57
N LEU A 194 19.95 8.66 -8.90
CA LEU A 194 20.98 7.65 -8.62
C LEU A 194 20.41 6.49 -7.81
N ALA A 195 19.65 6.74 -6.78
CA ALA A 195 19.02 5.72 -5.94
C ALA A 195 18.08 4.82 -6.77
N CYS A 196 17.27 5.41 -7.66
CA CYS A 196 16.42 4.64 -8.57
C CYS A 196 17.25 3.81 -9.56
N ASP A 197 18.36 4.35 -10.10
CA ASP A 197 19.23 3.62 -11.00
C ASP A 197 19.94 2.45 -10.30
N ILE A 198 20.27 2.59 -9.02
CA ILE A 198 20.75 1.47 -8.18
C ILE A 198 19.72 0.35 -8.10
N LEU A 199 18.44 0.65 -7.85
CA LEU A 199 17.38 -0.37 -7.82
C LEU A 199 17.19 -1.03 -9.20
N ARG A 200 17.20 -0.23 -10.26
CA ARG A 200 17.10 -0.74 -11.63
C ARG A 200 18.30 -1.64 -12.00
N GLY A 201 19.50 -1.27 -11.57
CA GLY A 201 20.69 -2.11 -11.73
C GLY A 201 20.62 -3.45 -11.01
N LYS A 202 19.74 -3.59 -10.00
CA LYS A 202 19.46 -4.85 -9.31
C LYS A 202 18.36 -5.69 -9.97
N GLY A 203 17.66 -5.17 -11.00
CA GLY A 203 16.61 -5.89 -11.72
C GLY A 203 15.23 -5.24 -11.71
N VAL A 204 14.99 -4.22 -10.87
CA VAL A 204 13.72 -3.49 -10.86
C VAL A 204 13.52 -2.77 -12.19
N ARG A 205 12.40 -3.01 -12.87
CA ARG A 205 12.12 -2.39 -14.15
C ARG A 205 11.61 -0.95 -14.01
N ARG A 206 10.72 -0.71 -13.05
CA ARG A 206 10.07 0.60 -12.82
C ARG A 206 10.10 0.96 -11.35
N VAL A 207 10.47 2.20 -11.05
CA VAL A 207 10.46 2.77 -9.70
C VAL A 207 9.59 4.02 -9.71
N PHE A 208 8.61 4.08 -8.82
CA PHE A 208 7.77 5.26 -8.58
C PHE A 208 8.04 5.77 -7.17
N VAL A 209 8.68 6.92 -7.04
CA VAL A 209 9.05 7.47 -5.73
C VAL A 209 8.07 8.54 -5.31
N SER A 210 7.29 8.29 -4.26
CA SER A 210 6.43 9.32 -3.68
C SER A 210 7.25 10.29 -2.83
N LEU A 211 7.10 11.61 -3.10
CA LEU A 211 7.88 12.69 -2.52
C LEU A 211 7.02 13.64 -1.65
N GLY A 212 5.83 13.20 -1.28
CA GLY A 212 4.86 14.01 -0.54
C GLY A 212 4.41 15.22 -1.36
N ARG A 213 4.52 16.41 -0.79
CA ARG A 213 4.15 17.67 -1.49
C ARG A 213 5.04 18.02 -2.68
N ASP A 214 6.20 17.38 -2.81
CA ASP A 214 7.11 17.56 -3.95
C ASP A 214 6.68 16.71 -5.16
N GLY A 215 5.59 15.95 -5.06
CA GLY A 215 5.02 15.13 -6.13
C GLY A 215 5.54 13.70 -6.17
N MET A 216 5.87 13.21 -7.35
CA MET A 216 6.36 11.84 -7.57
C MET A 216 7.44 11.82 -8.65
N TYR A 217 8.42 10.93 -8.51
CA TYR A 217 9.42 10.67 -9.53
C TYR A 217 9.27 9.25 -10.07
N TYR A 218 9.24 9.12 -11.39
CA TYR A 218 9.27 7.86 -12.09
C TYR A 218 10.65 7.60 -12.70
N ARG A 219 11.13 6.36 -12.63
CA ARG A 219 12.31 5.89 -13.35
C ARG A 219 12.04 4.51 -13.94
N GLY A 220 12.09 4.42 -15.26
CA GLY A 220 11.84 3.18 -16.01
C GLY A 220 12.64 3.09 -17.30
N PRO A 221 12.28 2.12 -18.19
CA PRO A 221 12.92 1.96 -19.49
C PRO A 221 12.84 3.21 -20.37
N GLU A 222 11.78 4.00 -20.23
CA GLU A 222 11.53 5.22 -20.99
C GLU A 222 12.36 6.41 -20.50
N GLY A 223 13.04 6.27 -19.36
CA GLY A 223 13.83 7.33 -18.74
C GLY A 223 13.30 7.74 -17.37
N GLY A 224 13.54 9.00 -16.99
CA GLY A 224 13.08 9.60 -15.74
C GLY A 224 12.08 10.70 -15.99
N ILE A 225 10.97 10.73 -15.21
CA ILE A 225 9.90 11.70 -15.32
C ILE A 225 9.59 12.25 -13.93
N TRP A 226 9.57 13.59 -13.79
CA TRP A 226 9.17 14.27 -12.56
C TRP A 226 7.72 14.73 -12.70
N GLY A 227 6.83 14.17 -11.88
CA GLY A 227 5.48 14.66 -11.72
C GLY A 227 5.43 15.68 -10.59
N VAL A 228 4.89 16.85 -10.86
CA VAL A 228 4.76 17.93 -9.89
C VAL A 228 3.28 18.27 -9.72
N SER A 229 2.83 18.44 -8.47
CA SER A 229 1.48 18.92 -8.19
C SER A 229 1.47 20.44 -7.95
N ARG A 230 0.37 21.08 -8.34
CA ARG A 230 0.05 22.43 -7.86
C ARG A 230 -0.28 22.38 -6.36
N PRO A 231 -0.19 23.50 -5.64
CA PRO A 231 -0.66 23.55 -4.25
C PRO A 231 -2.10 23.02 -4.14
N PHE A 232 -2.32 22.17 -3.14
CA PHE A 232 -3.62 21.55 -2.87
C PHE A 232 -3.99 21.76 -1.41
N ASP A 233 -5.01 22.59 -1.17
CA ASP A 233 -5.47 22.95 0.19
C ASP A 233 -6.55 21.99 0.72
N GLY A 234 -6.97 21.03 -0.09
CA GLY A 234 -8.04 20.06 0.24
C GLY A 234 -7.56 18.82 1.01
N MET A 235 -6.34 18.83 1.57
CA MET A 235 -5.84 17.67 2.32
C MET A 235 -6.55 17.53 3.67
N VAL A 236 -7.23 16.41 3.86
CA VAL A 236 -7.95 16.04 5.09
C VAL A 236 -7.20 14.96 5.87
N ASN A 237 -6.72 13.90 5.16
CA ASN A 237 -6.04 12.78 5.78
C ASN A 237 -4.99 12.21 4.81
N ALA A 238 -3.78 11.99 5.27
CA ALA A 238 -2.70 11.44 4.45
C ALA A 238 -2.66 9.89 4.42
N THR A 239 -3.42 9.23 5.30
CA THR A 239 -3.45 7.77 5.40
C THR A 239 -4.06 7.16 4.14
N GLY A 240 -3.44 6.11 3.61
CA GLY A 240 -3.92 5.42 2.41
C GLY A 240 -3.54 6.07 1.07
N ALA A 241 -2.92 7.26 1.08
CA ALA A 241 -2.48 7.92 -0.15
C ALA A 241 -1.47 7.10 -0.95
N GLY A 242 -0.56 6.41 -0.27
CA GLY A 242 0.40 5.48 -0.89
C GLY A 242 -0.28 4.32 -1.58
N ASP A 243 -1.26 3.71 -0.90
CA ASP A 243 -2.02 2.56 -1.39
C ASP A 243 -2.88 2.96 -2.61
N ALA A 244 -3.52 4.12 -2.53
CA ALA A 244 -4.29 4.70 -3.64
C ALA A 244 -3.38 5.01 -4.84
N SER A 245 -2.20 5.59 -4.61
CA SER A 245 -1.23 5.85 -5.68
C SER A 245 -0.78 4.56 -6.37
N MET A 246 -0.50 3.49 -5.62
CA MET A 246 -0.17 2.18 -6.19
C MET A 246 -1.32 1.64 -7.04
N ALA A 247 -2.56 1.74 -6.55
CA ALA A 247 -3.74 1.32 -7.31
C ALA A 247 -3.90 2.12 -8.61
N GLY A 248 -3.69 3.44 -8.59
CA GLY A 248 -3.71 4.29 -9.78
C GLY A 248 -2.63 3.90 -10.80
N ILE A 249 -1.40 3.63 -10.34
CA ILE A 249 -0.30 3.15 -11.18
C ILE A 249 -0.66 1.81 -11.85
N ILE A 250 -1.21 0.87 -11.08
CA ILE A 250 -1.63 -0.44 -11.59
C ILE A 250 -2.71 -0.29 -12.63
N TYR A 251 -3.78 0.45 -12.31
CA TYR A 251 -4.89 0.71 -13.23
C TYR A 251 -4.40 1.30 -14.56
N ALA A 252 -3.66 2.42 -14.51
CA ALA A 252 -3.17 3.08 -15.71
C ALA A 252 -2.22 2.18 -16.53
N THR A 253 -1.38 1.37 -15.86
CA THR A 253 -0.53 0.38 -16.53
C THR A 253 -1.37 -0.66 -17.28
N ARG A 254 -2.45 -1.17 -16.67
CA ARG A 254 -3.35 -2.14 -17.31
C ARG A 254 -4.13 -1.55 -18.47
N GLN A 255 -4.47 -0.26 -18.41
CA GLN A 255 -5.09 0.46 -19.52
C GLN A 255 -4.10 0.74 -20.67
N GLY A 256 -2.81 0.44 -20.51
CA GLY A 256 -1.78 0.65 -21.54
C GLY A 256 -1.37 2.11 -21.71
N TYR A 257 -1.53 2.92 -20.68
CA TYR A 257 -1.15 4.34 -20.69
C TYR A 257 0.36 4.52 -20.83
N ALA A 258 0.79 5.67 -21.35
CA ALA A 258 2.19 6.06 -21.40
C ALA A 258 2.75 6.32 -19.99
N ALA A 259 4.08 6.30 -19.83
CA ALA A 259 4.71 6.44 -18.51
C ALA A 259 4.35 7.73 -17.78
N GLU A 260 4.22 8.84 -18.51
CA GLU A 260 3.78 10.15 -18.00
C GLU A 260 2.34 10.08 -17.45
N GLU A 261 1.46 9.41 -18.18
CA GLU A 261 0.05 9.25 -17.79
C GLU A 261 -0.08 8.31 -16.59
N ILE A 262 0.72 7.22 -16.54
CA ILE A 262 0.76 6.31 -15.38
C ILE A 262 1.20 7.07 -14.12
N LEU A 263 2.26 7.89 -14.24
CA LEU A 263 2.74 8.71 -13.14
C LEU A 263 1.66 9.70 -12.67
N ALA A 264 1.04 10.41 -13.61
CA ALA A 264 -0.02 11.39 -13.32
C ALA A 264 -1.23 10.71 -12.67
N PHE A 265 -1.63 9.54 -13.14
CA PHE A 265 -2.75 8.77 -12.59
C PHE A 265 -2.46 8.27 -11.17
N GLY A 266 -1.24 7.78 -10.90
CA GLY A 266 -0.80 7.43 -9.56
C GLY A 266 -0.82 8.61 -8.60
N MET A 267 -0.37 9.79 -9.03
CA MET A 267 -0.44 11.02 -8.24
C MET A 267 -1.90 11.45 -8.00
N GLY A 268 -2.72 11.45 -9.04
CA GLY A 268 -4.14 11.81 -8.96
C GLY A 268 -4.93 10.91 -8.01
N ALA A 269 -4.67 9.60 -8.04
CA ALA A 269 -5.28 8.65 -7.10
C ALA A 269 -4.88 8.95 -5.65
N GLY A 270 -3.61 9.27 -5.40
CA GLY A 270 -3.15 9.74 -4.09
C GLY A 270 -3.86 11.02 -3.65
N MET A 271 -4.12 11.97 -4.57
CA MET A 271 -4.84 13.21 -4.26
C MET A 271 -6.32 12.97 -3.93
N VAL A 272 -7.00 12.06 -4.63
CA VAL A 272 -8.37 11.64 -4.29
C VAL A 272 -8.42 11.05 -2.88
N ALA A 273 -7.41 10.26 -2.49
CA ALA A 273 -7.34 9.68 -1.15
C ALA A 273 -7.14 10.75 -0.07
N ILE A 274 -6.18 11.68 -0.23
CA ILE A 274 -5.91 12.70 0.80
C ILE A 274 -7.03 13.72 0.98
N ALA A 275 -7.93 13.85 0.01
CA ALA A 275 -9.13 14.69 0.12
C ALA A 275 -10.25 14.05 0.96
N SER A 276 -10.11 12.80 1.35
CA SER A 276 -11.09 12.04 2.14
C SER A 276 -10.69 11.96 3.61
N SER A 277 -11.69 11.92 4.50
CA SER A 277 -11.50 11.56 5.92
C SER A 277 -11.25 10.07 6.12
N ASP A 278 -11.76 9.24 5.20
CA ASP A 278 -11.61 7.78 5.24
C ASP A 278 -10.26 7.38 4.60
N THR A 279 -9.64 6.30 5.07
CA THR A 279 -8.41 5.73 4.47
C THR A 279 -8.60 5.37 3.00
N ILE A 280 -9.78 4.91 2.62
CA ILE A 280 -10.17 4.67 1.23
C ILE A 280 -11.31 5.62 0.88
N SER A 281 -11.05 6.51 -0.07
CA SER A 281 -12.04 7.47 -0.54
C SER A 281 -13.22 6.77 -1.23
N ARG A 282 -14.43 7.13 -0.84
CA ARG A 282 -15.65 6.64 -1.50
C ARG A 282 -15.81 7.20 -2.91
N GLU A 283 -15.15 8.33 -3.18
CA GLU A 283 -15.13 8.99 -4.50
C GLU A 283 -14.09 8.40 -5.45
N MET A 284 -13.31 7.39 -5.01
CA MET A 284 -12.29 6.78 -5.85
C MET A 284 -12.92 6.21 -7.12
N SER A 285 -12.58 6.79 -8.26
CA SER A 285 -13.04 6.40 -9.59
C SER A 285 -12.09 6.95 -10.65
N PRO A 286 -12.07 6.39 -11.87
CA PRO A 286 -11.25 6.94 -12.97
C PRO A 286 -11.55 8.41 -13.23
N VAL A 287 -12.81 8.81 -13.20
CA VAL A 287 -13.24 10.20 -13.42
C VAL A 287 -12.72 11.15 -12.35
N ALA A 288 -12.79 10.74 -11.08
CA ALA A 288 -12.25 11.54 -9.98
C ALA A 288 -10.74 11.73 -10.11
N ILE A 289 -10.00 10.67 -10.47
CA ILE A 289 -8.55 10.73 -10.71
C ILE A 289 -8.24 11.67 -11.89
N GLU A 290 -8.93 11.53 -13.02
CA GLU A 290 -8.75 12.40 -14.19
C GLU A 290 -9.01 13.88 -13.86
N THR A 291 -9.98 14.15 -12.99
CA THR A 291 -10.26 15.51 -12.53
C THR A 291 -9.07 16.05 -11.74
N MET A 292 -8.54 15.30 -10.78
CA MET A 292 -7.34 15.70 -10.03
C MET A 292 -6.13 15.88 -10.93
N VAL A 293 -5.95 15.00 -11.92
CA VAL A 293 -4.85 15.13 -12.90
C VAL A 293 -4.97 16.44 -13.68
N LYS A 294 -6.12 16.76 -14.25
CA LYS A 294 -6.35 17.98 -15.04
C LYS A 294 -6.15 19.27 -14.23
N GLU A 295 -6.59 19.27 -12.98
CA GLU A 295 -6.58 20.46 -12.14
C GLU A 295 -5.22 20.69 -11.45
N TYR A 296 -4.56 19.63 -11.02
CA TYR A 296 -3.43 19.76 -10.08
C TYR A 296 -2.10 19.18 -10.57
N ILE A 297 -2.05 18.32 -11.60
CA ILE A 297 -0.81 17.65 -12.01
C ILE A 297 -0.27 18.28 -13.30
N LYS A 298 1.08 18.41 -13.34
CA LYS A 298 1.82 18.98 -14.48
C LYS A 298 2.89 18.01 -14.95
#